data_12041d1dc3d0b8c1d94f6bfd786706e2
#
_entry.id   12041d1dc3d0b8c1d94f6bfd786706e2
#
_cell.length_a   1.000
_cell.length_b   1.000
_cell.length_c   1.000
_cell.angle_alpha   90.00
_cell.angle_beta   90.00
_cell.angle_gamma   90.00
#
_symmetry.space_group_name_H-M   'P 1'
#
loop_
_entity.id
_entity.type
_entity.pdbx_description
1 polymer ?
#
loop_
_entity_poly.entity_id
_entity_poly.type
_entity_poly.pdbx_seq_one_letter_code
_entity_poly.pdbx_strand_id
1 'polypeptide(L)'
;MDVPGFLPGTAQEHGGIIRHGAKLLYAYAEATVPKITVITRKAYGGAYDVMSSKHLRGDTNYAWPTAEIAVMGSKGAVSIIFRGKCKNF
;
A
#
# COMPACT_ATOMS: atom_id res chain seq x y z
N MET A 1 1.12 -10.49 -2.48
CA MET A 1 0.61 -9.10 -2.36
C MET A 1 0.55 -8.45 -3.73
N ASP A 2 -0.57 -7.90 -4.07
CA ASP A 2 -0.78 -7.11 -5.29
C ASP A 2 -1.82 -6.04 -4.95
N VAL A 3 -1.38 -4.93 -4.36
CA VAL A 3 -2.27 -3.89 -3.84
C VAL A 3 -1.98 -2.54 -4.48
N PRO A 4 -2.94 -1.98 -5.24
CA PRO A 4 -2.78 -0.66 -5.85
C PRO A 4 -3.08 0.49 -4.89
N GLY A 5 -3.71 0.23 -3.75
CA GLY A 5 -4.06 1.22 -2.74
C GLY A 5 -5.40 0.93 -2.07
N PHE A 6 -5.78 1.82 -1.15
CA PHE A 6 -7.15 1.88 -0.63
C PHE A 6 -8.01 2.70 -1.60
N LEU A 7 -9.25 2.28 -1.79
CA LEU A 7 -10.18 3.06 -2.60
C LEU A 7 -10.75 4.22 -1.76
N PRO A 8 -10.37 5.48 -2.03
CA PRO A 8 -10.93 6.61 -1.30
C PRO A 8 -12.33 6.93 -1.80
N GLY A 9 -13.10 7.65 -1.00
CA GLY A 9 -14.44 8.10 -1.38
C GLY A 9 -15.35 8.21 -0.18
N THR A 10 -16.40 9.00 -0.32
CA THR A 10 -17.35 9.26 0.77
C THR A 10 -18.04 7.96 1.23
N ALA A 11 -18.48 7.13 0.28
CA ALA A 11 -19.16 5.89 0.61
C ALA A 11 -18.22 4.92 1.35
N GLN A 12 -16.97 4.81 0.92
CA GLN A 12 -15.99 3.95 1.55
C GLN A 12 -15.64 4.44 2.96
N GLU A 13 -15.51 5.75 3.14
CA GLU A 13 -15.25 6.32 4.47
C GLU A 13 -16.42 6.12 5.42
N HIS A 14 -17.65 6.32 4.96
CA HIS A 14 -18.84 6.06 5.74
C HIS A 14 -18.98 4.56 6.08
N GLY A 15 -18.54 3.69 5.20
CA GLY A 15 -18.46 2.25 5.44
C GLY A 15 -17.34 1.84 6.38
N GLY A 16 -16.47 2.77 6.78
CA GLY A 16 -15.43 2.54 7.77
C GLY A 16 -14.13 1.96 7.22
N ILE A 17 -13.78 2.24 5.95
CA ILE A 17 -12.56 1.69 5.32
C ILE A 17 -11.30 2.03 6.12
N ILE A 18 -11.17 3.25 6.63
CA ILE A 18 -10.00 3.66 7.43
C ILE A 18 -9.96 2.90 8.74
N ARG A 19 -11.09 2.77 9.42
CA ARG A 19 -11.19 2.04 10.68
C ARG A 19 -10.90 0.55 10.50
N HIS A 20 -11.45 -0.06 9.47
CA HIS A 20 -11.20 -1.48 9.17
C HIS A 20 -9.75 -1.72 8.75
N GLY A 21 -9.18 -0.81 7.97
CA GLY A 21 -7.77 -0.85 7.62
C GLY A 21 -6.87 -0.76 8.84
N ALA A 22 -7.20 0.10 9.80
CA ALA A 22 -6.47 0.23 11.06
C ALA A 22 -6.53 -1.04 11.89
N LYS A 23 -7.67 -1.73 11.92
CA LYS A 23 -7.81 -3.01 12.62
C LYS A 23 -6.91 -4.08 12.01
N LEU A 24 -6.84 -4.12 10.69
CA LEU A 24 -6.00 -5.07 9.97
C LEU A 24 -4.52 -4.78 10.22
N LEU A 25 -4.14 -3.51 10.20
CA LEU A 25 -2.78 -3.06 10.52
C LEU A 25 -2.37 -3.53 11.92
N TYR A 26 -3.23 -3.31 12.89
CA TYR A 26 -3.00 -3.71 14.27
C TYR A 26 -2.86 -5.22 14.40
N ALA A 27 -3.74 -5.98 13.74
CA ALA A 27 -3.69 -7.43 13.76
C ALA A 27 -2.38 -7.98 13.22
N TYR A 28 -1.89 -7.45 12.10
CA TYR A 28 -0.61 -7.87 11.55
C TYR A 28 0.57 -7.48 12.44
N ALA A 29 0.51 -6.31 13.08
CA ALA A 29 1.58 -5.85 13.96
C ALA A 29 1.67 -6.67 15.26
N GLU A 30 0.51 -7.04 15.82
CA GLU A 30 0.43 -7.76 17.12
C GLU A 30 0.53 -9.28 16.98
N ALA A 31 0.31 -9.83 15.80
CA ALA A 31 0.37 -11.28 15.61
C ALA A 31 1.77 -11.84 15.93
N THR A 32 1.79 -12.93 16.69
CA THR A 32 3.05 -13.58 17.10
C THR A 32 3.44 -14.76 16.22
N VAL A 33 2.67 -15.03 15.17
CA VAL A 33 2.95 -16.10 14.21
C VAL A 33 3.96 -15.65 13.16
N PRO A 34 4.67 -16.58 12.50
CA PRO A 34 5.54 -16.23 11.38
C PRO A 34 4.73 -15.53 10.27
N LYS A 35 5.28 -14.44 9.73
CA LYS A 35 4.62 -13.64 8.70
C LYS A 35 5.53 -13.56 7.49
N ILE A 36 5.06 -14.11 6.37
CA ILE A 36 5.80 -14.13 5.11
C ILE A 36 5.00 -13.37 4.06
N THR A 37 5.63 -12.43 3.38
CA THR A 37 4.98 -11.62 2.34
C THR A 37 5.71 -11.78 1.03
N VAL A 38 4.95 -12.02 -0.04
CA VAL A 38 5.46 -12.07 -1.41
C VAL A 38 4.76 -11.00 -2.22
N ILE A 39 5.50 -10.06 -2.75
CA ILE A 39 4.97 -8.99 -3.59
C ILE A 39 5.02 -9.48 -5.04
N THR A 40 3.85 -9.65 -5.65
CA THR A 40 3.76 -10.21 -6.99
C THR A 40 3.72 -9.15 -8.08
N ARG A 41 3.10 -8.01 -7.85
CA ARG A 41 3.00 -6.92 -8.82
C ARG A 41 3.10 -5.55 -8.15
N LYS A 42 2.04 -5.11 -7.49
CA LYS A 42 1.98 -3.77 -6.91
C LYS A 42 1.95 -3.81 -5.39
N ALA A 43 2.65 -2.86 -4.78
CA ALA A 43 2.62 -2.63 -3.34
C ALA A 43 2.68 -1.12 -3.13
N TYR A 44 1.51 -0.46 -3.16
CA TYR A 44 1.40 0.99 -3.17
C TYR A 44 0.74 1.52 -1.90
N GLY A 45 1.32 2.57 -1.34
CA GLY A 45 0.74 3.42 -0.31
C GLY A 45 0.41 2.71 0.99
N GLY A 46 -0.64 3.19 1.66
CA GLY A 46 -1.08 2.67 2.95
C GLY A 46 -1.57 1.23 2.89
N ALA A 47 -2.16 0.82 1.75
CA ALA A 47 -2.58 -0.55 1.58
C ALA A 47 -1.39 -1.52 1.61
N TYR A 48 -0.27 -1.13 1.03
CA TYR A 48 0.97 -1.89 1.14
C TYR A 48 1.40 -2.01 2.60
N ASP A 49 1.41 -0.89 3.34
CA ASP A 49 1.85 -0.88 4.73
C ASP A 49 1.00 -1.79 5.61
N VAL A 50 -0.32 -1.82 5.39
CA VAL A 50 -1.27 -2.63 6.18
C VAL A 50 -1.07 -4.13 5.96
N MET A 51 -0.69 -4.55 4.75
CA MET A 51 -0.65 -5.96 4.36
C MET A 51 0.65 -6.65 4.77
N SER A 52 0.97 -6.63 6.05
CA SER A 52 2.16 -7.30 6.61
C SER A 52 3.46 -6.88 5.92
N SER A 53 3.62 -5.58 5.71
CA SER A 53 4.81 -5.03 5.06
C SER A 53 6.06 -5.18 5.93
N LYS A 54 7.20 -4.92 5.33
CA LYS A 54 8.47 -4.87 6.05
C LYS A 54 8.42 -3.82 7.17
N HIS A 55 7.68 -2.74 6.98
CA HIS A 55 7.53 -1.66 7.98
C HIS A 55 6.83 -2.13 9.25
N LEU A 56 6.00 -3.17 9.17
CA LEU A 56 5.34 -3.79 10.31
C LEU A 56 6.16 -4.95 10.90
N ARG A 57 7.43 -5.05 10.55
CA ARG A 57 8.32 -6.11 11.00
C ARG A 57 7.84 -7.50 10.61
N GLY A 58 7.34 -7.64 9.38
CA GLY A 58 7.10 -8.96 8.81
C GLY A 58 8.39 -9.76 8.78
N ASP A 59 8.34 -11.06 9.11
CA ASP A 59 9.53 -11.87 9.29
C ASP A 59 10.33 -12.03 8.01
N THR A 60 9.66 -12.22 6.88
CA THR A 60 10.32 -12.40 5.60
C THR A 60 9.51 -11.72 4.51
N ASN A 61 10.18 -10.96 3.65
CA ASN A 61 9.57 -10.26 2.53
C ASN A 61 10.30 -10.60 1.25
N TYR A 62 9.56 -11.06 0.25
CA TYR A 62 10.06 -11.34 -1.09
C TYR A 62 9.32 -10.49 -2.10
N ALA A 63 9.97 -10.16 -3.19
CA ALA A 63 9.33 -9.46 -4.31
C ALA A 63 9.79 -10.08 -5.62
N TRP A 64 8.86 -10.25 -6.57
CA TRP A 64 9.21 -10.67 -7.92
C TRP A 64 10.01 -9.57 -8.61
N PRO A 65 10.86 -9.90 -9.60
CA PRO A 65 11.67 -8.88 -10.29
C PRO A 65 10.85 -7.79 -10.96
N THR A 66 9.59 -8.08 -11.30
CA THR A 66 8.67 -7.13 -11.94
C THR A 66 7.79 -6.40 -10.93
N ALA A 67 7.98 -6.59 -9.63
CA ALA A 67 7.17 -5.95 -8.60
C ALA A 67 7.43 -4.45 -8.54
N GLU A 68 6.37 -3.69 -8.24
CA GLU A 68 6.42 -2.23 -8.11
C GLU A 68 6.06 -1.85 -6.67
N ILE A 69 7.01 -1.26 -5.96
CA ILE A 69 6.83 -0.84 -4.56
C ILE A 69 6.98 0.68 -4.50
N ALA A 70 5.93 1.38 -4.11
CA ALA A 70 5.97 2.84 -4.07
C ALA A 70 4.83 3.41 -3.21
N VAL A 71 4.90 4.72 -2.97
CA VAL A 71 3.77 5.44 -2.35
C VAL A 71 2.60 5.51 -3.34
N MET A 72 2.91 5.72 -4.62
CA MET A 72 1.92 5.76 -5.69
C MET A 72 2.59 5.46 -7.04
N GLY A 73 1.77 5.24 -8.07
CA GLY A 73 2.29 5.03 -9.42
C GLY A 73 3.04 6.25 -9.94
N SER A 74 3.94 6.03 -10.89
CA SER A 74 4.79 7.09 -11.44
C SER A 74 4.00 8.26 -12.04
N LYS A 75 2.88 7.99 -12.72
CA LYS A 75 2.03 9.04 -13.28
C LYS A 75 1.43 9.93 -12.18
N GLY A 76 0.95 9.32 -11.11
CA GLY A 76 0.41 10.06 -9.97
C GLY A 76 1.49 10.90 -9.29
N ALA A 77 2.67 10.35 -9.09
CA ALA A 77 3.80 11.06 -8.48
C ALA A 77 4.23 12.25 -9.31
N VAL A 78 4.35 12.08 -10.62
CA VAL A 78 4.71 13.17 -11.54
C VAL A 78 3.67 14.27 -11.52
N SER A 79 2.37 13.91 -11.52
CA SER A 79 1.28 14.88 -11.45
C SER A 79 1.35 15.74 -10.19
N ILE A 80 1.73 15.17 -9.06
CA ILE A 80 1.82 15.91 -7.80
C ILE A 80 3.08 16.77 -7.76
N ILE A 81 4.24 16.20 -8.09
CA ILE A 81 5.54 16.88 -8.00
C ILE A 81 5.63 18.04 -8.99
N PHE A 82 5.16 17.82 -10.22
CA PHE A 82 5.23 18.81 -11.29
C PHE A 82 3.87 19.44 -11.58
N ARG A 83 3.08 19.66 -10.56
CA ARG A 83 1.76 20.28 -10.70
C ARG A 83 1.89 21.64 -11.37
N GLY A 84 1.13 21.84 -12.47
CA GLY A 84 1.19 23.04 -13.28
C GLY A 84 2.26 23.00 -14.38
N LYS A 85 3.22 22.08 -14.31
CA LYS A 85 4.25 21.88 -15.35
C LYS A 85 3.94 20.69 -16.24
N CYS A 86 3.08 19.80 -15.79
CA CYS A 86 2.73 18.57 -16.51
C CYS A 86 1.98 18.84 -17.83
N LYS A 87 1.50 20.04 -18.06
CA LYS A 87 0.78 20.40 -19.28
C LYS A 87 1.63 20.30 -20.54
N ASN A 88 2.94 20.26 -20.38
CA ASN A 88 3.89 20.24 -21.47
C ASN A 88 4.47 18.85 -21.77
N PHE A 89 3.95 17.85 -21.11
CA PHE A 89 4.40 16.46 -21.32
C PHE A 89 3.48 15.69 -22.23
#